data_440ba4f24eda5a02b73df67cb9eea042
#
_entry.id   440ba4f24eda5a02b73df67cb9eea042
#
_cell.length_a   1.000
_cell.length_b   1.000
_cell.length_c   1.000
_cell.angle_alpha   90.00
_cell.angle_beta   90.00
_cell.angle_gamma   90.00
#
_symmetry.space_group_name_H-M   'P 1'
#
loop_
_entity.id
_entity.type
_entity.pdbx_description
1 polymer ?
#
loop_
_entity_poly.entity_id
_entity_poly.type
_entity_poly.pdbx_seq_one_letter_code
_entity_poly.pdbx_strand_id
1 'polypeptide(L)'
;QTLEIMKKDIIETLENEKEEEKKISSSRTRKTKTVDKIELSDEQKRFIKLALAGNNILVDACIGSGKTTAIQALCDEFSQDKKVLYLTYNKLLKLDAKKKIKHKNVTVTNYHGYAYMVLNQIGVRAGISDLIQEFVRVKPEISGYDVLVIDEYQDIEQELADMLEQIKAANPKMQIIAVGDMEQKIYDKTTLDVKGFVDKFLGEYETLQFTKCFRLSKDLAAMLGRVWEKQIDGVNENCIVEEMDKDSVVEFL
;
A
#
# COMPACT_ATOMS: atom_id res chain seq x y z
N GLN A 1 -8.67 -35.41 7.06
CA GLN A 1 -8.73 -35.06 5.62
C GLN A 1 -8.68 -33.53 5.39
N THR A 2 -9.50 -32.73 6.06
CA THR A 2 -9.56 -31.27 5.86
C THR A 2 -8.26 -30.57 6.30
N LEU A 3 -7.64 -31.01 7.37
CA LEU A 3 -6.38 -30.46 7.90
C LEU A 3 -5.15 -30.77 7.02
N GLU A 4 -5.15 -31.92 6.34
CA GLU A 4 -4.10 -32.29 5.39
C GLU A 4 -4.21 -31.52 4.07
N ILE A 5 -5.43 -31.24 3.61
CA ILE A 5 -5.68 -30.42 2.43
C ILE A 5 -5.20 -28.99 2.70
N MET A 6 -5.56 -28.40 3.84
CA MET A 6 -5.11 -27.06 4.23
C MET A 6 -3.59 -26.94 4.38
N LYS A 7 -2.93 -27.99 4.93
CA LYS A 7 -1.46 -28.02 4.99
C LYS A 7 -0.82 -28.07 3.61
N LYS A 8 -1.42 -28.82 2.69
CA LYS A 8 -0.95 -28.94 1.32
C LYS A 8 -1.06 -27.62 0.56
N ASP A 9 -2.19 -26.91 0.70
CA ASP A 9 -2.39 -25.60 0.07
C ASP A 9 -1.42 -24.54 0.61
N ILE A 10 -1.13 -24.56 1.93
CA ILE A 10 -0.13 -23.64 2.54
C ILE A 10 1.27 -23.96 2.08
N ILE A 11 1.64 -25.25 2.00
CA ILE A 11 2.97 -25.67 1.55
C ILE A 11 3.13 -25.34 0.05
N GLU A 12 2.13 -25.60 -0.77
CA GLU A 12 2.11 -25.27 -2.20
C GLU A 12 2.20 -23.76 -2.45
N THR A 13 1.53 -22.96 -1.61
CA THR A 13 1.62 -21.49 -1.67
C THR A 13 3.02 -21.00 -1.30
N LEU A 14 3.65 -21.57 -0.26
CA LEU A 14 5.00 -21.23 0.17
C LEU A 14 6.09 -21.74 -0.80
N GLU A 15 5.88 -22.89 -1.44
CA GLU A 15 6.77 -23.43 -2.46
C GLU A 15 6.68 -22.61 -3.76
N ASN A 16 5.50 -22.21 -4.17
CA ASN A 16 5.29 -21.30 -5.30
C ASN A 16 5.93 -19.93 -5.05
N GLU A 17 5.87 -19.39 -3.82
CA GLU A 17 6.58 -18.16 -3.44
C GLU A 17 8.09 -18.32 -3.58
N LYS A 18 8.65 -19.45 -3.14
CA LYS A 18 10.11 -19.76 -3.27
C LYS A 18 10.53 -20.00 -4.72
N GLU A 19 9.68 -20.60 -5.54
CA GLU A 19 9.98 -20.80 -6.97
C GLU A 19 9.89 -19.49 -7.75
N GLU A 20 8.92 -18.62 -7.46
CA GLU A 20 8.86 -17.28 -8.04
C GLU A 20 10.06 -16.43 -7.61
N GLU A 21 10.48 -16.51 -6.35
CA GLU A 21 11.71 -15.85 -5.88
C GLU A 21 12.97 -16.37 -6.60
N LYS A 22 13.06 -17.68 -6.86
CA LYS A 22 14.15 -18.28 -7.63
C LYS A 22 14.12 -17.89 -9.11
N LYS A 23 12.95 -17.86 -9.76
CA LYS A 23 12.81 -17.43 -11.15
C LYS A 23 13.18 -15.95 -11.33
N ILE A 24 12.84 -15.10 -10.34
CA ILE A 24 13.20 -13.69 -10.32
C ILE A 24 14.71 -13.51 -10.09
N SER A 25 15.36 -14.38 -9.30
CA SER A 25 16.80 -14.32 -9.07
C SER A 25 17.61 -14.81 -10.26
N SER A 26 17.13 -15.80 -11.01
CA SER A 26 17.82 -16.36 -12.18
C SER A 26 17.72 -15.49 -13.45
N SER A 27 16.75 -14.59 -13.55
CA SER A 27 16.64 -13.65 -14.69
C SER A 27 17.56 -12.42 -14.60
N ARG A 28 18.41 -12.33 -13.56
CA ARG A 28 19.22 -11.16 -13.23
C ARG A 28 20.61 -11.09 -13.85
N THR A 29 20.91 -11.89 -14.85
CA THR A 29 22.15 -11.71 -15.64
C THR A 29 21.86 -10.96 -16.93
N ARG A 30 21.50 -9.67 -16.85
CA ARG A 30 21.70 -8.71 -17.96
C ARG A 30 21.64 -7.26 -17.51
N LYS A 31 22.81 -6.59 -17.66
CA LYS A 31 23.06 -5.13 -17.74
C LYS A 31 22.67 -4.30 -16.51
N THR A 32 23.67 -3.86 -15.79
CA THR A 32 23.69 -2.61 -15.03
C THR A 32 23.25 -1.45 -15.94
N LYS A 33 21.94 -1.18 -15.98
CA LYS A 33 21.46 0.14 -16.35
C LYS A 33 21.74 1.02 -15.14
N THR A 34 22.44 2.13 -15.36
CA THR A 34 22.44 3.29 -14.46
C THR A 34 21.00 3.51 -14.04
N VAL A 35 20.73 3.41 -12.74
CA VAL A 35 19.41 3.74 -12.18
C VAL A 35 19.30 5.24 -12.32
N ASP A 36 18.61 5.71 -13.36
CA ASP A 36 18.23 7.12 -13.46
C ASP A 36 17.49 7.46 -12.17
N LYS A 37 18.03 8.43 -11.43
CA LYS A 37 17.47 8.87 -10.16
C LYS A 37 16.09 9.42 -10.47
N ILE A 38 15.03 8.75 -10.01
CA ILE A 38 13.65 9.17 -10.24
C ILE A 38 13.50 10.57 -9.66
N GLU A 39 13.18 11.53 -10.51
CA GLU A 39 12.94 12.90 -10.06
C GLU A 39 11.57 12.99 -9.41
N LEU A 40 11.56 13.33 -8.11
CA LEU A 40 10.33 13.50 -7.34
C LEU A 40 9.66 14.83 -7.69
N SER A 41 8.33 14.82 -7.76
CA SER A 41 7.54 16.05 -7.91
C SER A 41 7.64 16.93 -6.65
N ASP A 42 7.28 18.20 -6.78
CA ASP A 42 7.28 19.12 -5.62
C ASP A 42 6.29 18.69 -4.55
N GLU A 43 5.15 18.09 -4.94
CA GLU A 43 4.17 17.50 -4.05
C GLU A 43 4.78 16.34 -3.25
N GLN A 44 5.51 15.44 -3.90
CA GLN A 44 6.21 14.32 -3.26
C GLN A 44 7.35 14.79 -2.35
N LYS A 45 8.11 15.83 -2.76
CA LYS A 45 9.15 16.45 -1.90
C LYS A 45 8.53 17.08 -0.66
N ARG A 46 7.38 17.79 -0.80
CA ARG A 46 6.65 18.37 0.32
C ARG A 46 6.15 17.29 1.29
N PHE A 47 5.61 16.19 0.75
CA PHE A 47 5.19 15.03 1.53
C PHE A 47 6.33 14.50 2.41
N ILE A 48 7.50 14.23 1.81
CA ILE A 48 8.67 13.74 2.53
C ILE A 48 9.09 14.72 3.62
N LYS A 49 9.14 16.02 3.31
CA LYS A 49 9.51 17.06 4.28
C LYS A 49 8.58 17.07 5.51
N LEU A 50 7.27 17.02 5.30
CA LEU A 50 6.29 17.02 6.40
C LEU A 50 6.32 15.73 7.20
N ALA A 51 6.52 14.58 6.52
CA ALA A 51 6.66 13.29 7.19
C ALA A 51 7.90 13.24 8.08
N LEU A 52 9.05 13.73 7.61
CA LEU A 52 10.28 13.79 8.40
C LEU A 52 10.19 14.77 9.57
N ALA A 53 9.31 15.78 9.49
CA ALA A 53 9.00 16.68 10.61
C ALA A 53 8.13 16.02 11.69
N GLY A 54 7.66 14.78 11.48
CA GLY A 54 6.88 14.01 12.46
C GLY A 54 5.36 14.23 12.40
N ASN A 55 4.85 14.93 11.36
CA ASN A 55 3.43 15.16 11.23
C ASN A 55 2.69 13.88 10.81
N ASN A 56 1.49 13.65 11.32
CA ASN A 56 0.55 12.75 10.69
C ASN A 56 0.10 13.35 9.34
N ILE A 57 -0.07 12.51 8.34
CA ILE A 57 -0.34 13.00 6.98
C ILE A 57 -1.45 12.16 6.32
N LEU A 58 -2.39 12.86 5.72
CA LEU A 58 -3.35 12.29 4.78
C LEU A 58 -2.99 12.75 3.36
N VAL A 59 -2.69 11.82 2.47
CA VAL A 59 -2.43 12.10 1.06
C VAL A 59 -3.61 11.61 0.23
N ASP A 60 -4.32 12.54 -0.39
CA ASP A 60 -5.27 12.25 -1.46
C ASP A 60 -4.52 12.28 -2.80
N ALA A 61 -4.31 11.12 -3.39
CA ALA A 61 -3.40 10.94 -4.52
C ALA A 61 -4.15 10.43 -5.75
N CYS A 62 -4.08 11.14 -6.85
CA CYS A 62 -4.73 10.70 -8.08
C CYS A 62 -4.09 9.42 -8.65
N ILE A 63 -4.80 8.79 -9.59
CA ILE A 63 -4.30 7.62 -10.32
C ILE A 63 -2.92 7.91 -10.95
N GLY A 64 -1.99 6.97 -10.79
CA GLY A 64 -0.67 7.08 -11.42
C GLY A 64 0.21 8.22 -10.88
N SER A 65 -0.09 8.80 -9.72
CA SER A 65 0.69 9.90 -9.12
C SER A 65 2.01 9.48 -8.47
N GLY A 66 2.34 8.18 -8.49
CA GLY A 66 3.59 7.69 -7.92
C GLY A 66 3.55 7.53 -6.40
N LYS A 67 2.39 7.20 -5.80
CA LYS A 67 2.22 6.91 -4.36
C LYS A 67 3.35 6.04 -3.80
N THR A 68 3.54 4.85 -4.37
CA THR A 68 4.56 3.89 -3.92
C THR A 68 5.98 4.46 -4.05
N THR A 69 6.25 5.26 -5.08
CA THR A 69 7.55 5.93 -5.27
C THR A 69 7.81 6.96 -4.18
N ALA A 70 6.79 7.75 -3.81
CA ALA A 70 6.90 8.72 -2.74
C ALA A 70 7.11 8.06 -1.37
N ILE A 71 6.37 6.98 -1.09
CA ILE A 71 6.53 6.19 0.15
C ILE A 71 7.93 5.55 0.20
N GLN A 72 8.42 5.01 -0.92
CA GLN A 72 9.77 4.46 -1.00
C GLN A 72 10.82 5.53 -0.67
N ALA A 73 10.75 6.69 -1.35
CA ALA A 73 11.68 7.78 -1.11
C ALA A 73 11.63 8.26 0.35
N LEU A 74 10.45 8.30 0.97
CA LEU A 74 10.32 8.61 2.39
C LEU A 74 11.01 7.55 3.27
N CYS A 75 10.83 6.27 2.98
CA CYS A 75 11.47 5.19 3.72
C CYS A 75 13.01 5.24 3.61
N ASP A 76 13.54 5.72 2.46
CA ASP A 76 14.96 5.90 2.24
C ASP A 76 15.55 7.04 3.09
N GLU A 77 14.72 8.04 3.45
CA GLU A 77 15.13 9.22 4.25
C GLU A 77 14.94 9.02 5.77
N PHE A 78 14.13 8.05 6.20
CA PHE A 78 14.01 7.78 7.64
C PHE A 78 15.31 7.28 8.24
N SER A 79 15.64 7.75 9.44
CA SER A 79 16.79 7.24 10.17
C SER A 79 16.62 5.75 10.52
N GLN A 80 17.73 5.00 10.58
CA GLN A 80 17.72 3.55 10.77
C GLN A 80 17.22 3.10 12.15
N ASP A 81 17.11 3.98 13.11
CA ASP A 81 16.52 3.75 14.44
C ASP A 81 15.00 3.84 14.44
N LYS A 82 14.39 4.49 13.45
CA LYS A 82 12.94 4.58 13.29
C LYS A 82 12.37 3.23 12.77
N LYS A 83 11.51 2.62 13.58
CA LYS A 83 10.79 1.39 13.18
C LYS A 83 9.53 1.75 12.41
N VAL A 84 9.49 1.38 11.15
CA VAL A 84 8.37 1.70 10.23
C VAL A 84 7.57 0.43 9.93
N LEU A 85 6.27 0.48 10.13
CA LEU A 85 5.32 -0.52 9.64
C LEU A 85 4.63 0.04 8.40
N TYR A 86 4.87 -0.59 7.24
CA TYR A 86 4.22 -0.24 5.99
C TYR A 86 3.21 -1.31 5.62
N LEU A 87 1.92 -0.98 5.75
CA LEU A 87 0.79 -1.84 5.42
C LEU A 87 0.25 -1.52 4.03
N THR A 88 0.18 -2.55 3.18
CA THR A 88 -0.45 -2.50 1.87
C THR A 88 -1.75 -3.32 1.87
N TYR A 89 -2.69 -3.02 0.96
CA TYR A 89 -3.95 -3.75 0.91
C TYR A 89 -3.78 -5.19 0.44
N ASN A 90 -3.08 -5.43 -0.64
CA ASN A 90 -2.99 -6.75 -1.26
C ASN A 90 -1.56 -7.28 -1.43
N LYS A 91 -1.45 -8.57 -1.82
CA LYS A 91 -0.18 -9.29 -1.99
C LYS A 91 0.71 -8.67 -3.09
N LEU A 92 0.12 -8.21 -4.19
CA LEU A 92 0.90 -7.66 -5.32
C LEU A 92 1.56 -6.33 -4.93
N LEU A 93 0.81 -5.44 -4.26
CA LEU A 93 1.36 -4.18 -3.74
C LEU A 93 2.47 -4.44 -2.72
N LYS A 94 2.28 -5.41 -1.81
CA LYS A 94 3.32 -5.85 -0.87
C LYS A 94 4.60 -6.29 -1.57
N LEU A 95 4.48 -7.11 -2.62
CA LEU A 95 5.66 -7.62 -3.36
C LEU A 95 6.39 -6.49 -4.10
N ASP A 96 5.67 -5.55 -4.71
CA ASP A 96 6.27 -4.40 -5.38
C ASP A 96 6.98 -3.48 -4.38
N ALA A 97 6.34 -3.16 -3.25
CA ALA A 97 6.94 -2.37 -2.19
C ALA A 97 8.19 -3.04 -1.61
N LYS A 98 8.17 -4.36 -1.33
CA LYS A 98 9.34 -5.12 -0.84
C LYS A 98 10.52 -5.14 -1.82
N LYS A 99 10.26 -5.11 -3.14
CA LYS A 99 11.34 -5.03 -4.14
C LYS A 99 12.07 -3.68 -4.08
N LYS A 100 11.33 -2.62 -3.77
CA LYS A 100 11.80 -1.23 -3.76
C LYS A 100 12.39 -0.84 -2.41
N ILE A 101 11.76 -1.23 -1.31
CA ILE A 101 12.14 -0.86 0.06
C ILE A 101 12.91 -2.02 0.70
N LYS A 102 14.22 -1.83 0.94
CA LYS A 102 15.11 -2.88 1.49
C LYS A 102 15.71 -2.52 2.84
N HIS A 103 15.18 -1.51 3.51
CA HIS A 103 15.66 -1.08 4.81
C HIS A 103 15.22 -2.04 5.91
N LYS A 104 16.15 -2.46 6.77
CA LYS A 104 15.89 -3.43 7.85
C LYS A 104 14.93 -2.92 8.92
N ASN A 105 14.85 -1.60 9.07
CA ASN A 105 13.95 -0.91 10.01
C ASN A 105 12.53 -0.74 9.44
N VAL A 106 12.28 -1.13 8.18
CA VAL A 106 10.96 -1.03 7.52
C VAL A 106 10.37 -2.41 7.34
N THR A 107 9.26 -2.68 8.01
CA THR A 107 8.46 -3.89 7.85
C THR A 107 7.39 -3.65 6.79
N VAL A 108 7.57 -4.19 5.60
CA VAL A 108 6.58 -4.11 4.51
C VAL A 108 5.75 -5.39 4.49
N THR A 109 4.43 -5.27 4.69
CA THR A 109 3.53 -6.42 4.67
C THR A 109 2.10 -5.98 4.30
N ASN A 110 1.21 -6.93 4.02
CA ASN A 110 -0.22 -6.67 3.97
C ASN A 110 -0.87 -7.01 5.32
N TYR A 111 -2.13 -6.62 5.52
CA TYR A 111 -2.83 -6.81 6.79
C TYR A 111 -2.85 -8.27 7.26
N HIS A 112 -3.23 -9.20 6.37
CA HIS A 112 -3.25 -10.64 6.69
C HIS A 112 -1.84 -11.17 7.02
N GLY A 113 -0.83 -10.75 6.27
CA GLY A 113 0.56 -11.13 6.54
C GLY A 113 1.08 -10.60 7.87
N TYR A 114 0.65 -9.40 8.28
CA TYR A 114 0.98 -8.85 9.58
C TYR A 114 0.29 -9.63 10.71
N ALA A 115 -1.02 -9.86 10.59
CA ALA A 115 -1.77 -10.66 11.55
C ALA A 115 -1.17 -12.06 11.72
N TYR A 116 -0.85 -12.74 10.60
CA TYR A 116 -0.19 -14.05 10.62
C TYR A 116 1.15 -14.01 11.36
N MET A 117 1.99 -13.02 11.05
CA MET A 117 3.31 -12.89 11.67
C MET A 117 3.19 -12.74 13.20
N VAL A 118 2.31 -11.86 13.66
CA VAL A 118 2.14 -11.58 15.10
C VAL A 118 1.49 -12.76 15.83
N LEU A 119 0.42 -13.33 15.28
CA LEU A 119 -0.27 -14.49 15.89
C LEU A 119 0.64 -15.71 15.96
N ASN A 120 1.45 -15.96 14.92
CA ASN A 120 2.39 -17.08 14.90
C ASN A 120 3.48 -16.94 15.97
N GLN A 121 3.93 -15.74 16.31
CA GLN A 121 4.91 -15.48 17.36
C GLN A 121 4.39 -15.92 18.75
N ILE A 122 3.08 -15.84 18.99
CA ILE A 122 2.45 -16.23 20.23
C ILE A 122 1.82 -17.65 20.17
N GLY A 123 2.10 -18.40 19.08
CA GLY A 123 1.63 -19.79 18.91
C GLY A 123 0.16 -19.93 18.53
N VAL A 124 -0.53 -18.84 18.18
CA VAL A 124 -1.93 -18.86 17.74
C VAL A 124 -1.99 -19.16 16.25
N ARG A 125 -2.85 -20.12 15.88
CA ARG A 125 -3.09 -20.54 14.49
C ARG A 125 -4.52 -20.20 14.10
N ALA A 126 -4.68 -19.53 12.96
CA ALA A 126 -5.97 -19.22 12.37
C ALA A 126 -5.95 -19.52 10.87
N GLY A 127 -7.13 -19.78 10.29
CA GLY A 127 -7.30 -19.85 8.84
C GLY A 127 -7.03 -18.47 8.20
N ILE A 128 -6.71 -18.46 6.91
CA ILE A 128 -6.40 -17.18 6.21
C ILE A 128 -7.59 -16.22 6.27
N SER A 129 -8.82 -16.73 6.12
CA SER A 129 -10.07 -15.95 6.20
C SER A 129 -10.29 -15.31 7.57
N ASP A 130 -9.79 -15.94 8.65
CA ASP A 130 -10.12 -15.57 10.02
C ASP A 130 -8.98 -14.84 10.74
N LEU A 131 -7.84 -14.63 10.02
CA LEU A 131 -6.61 -14.05 10.60
C LEU A 131 -6.83 -12.68 11.22
N ILE A 132 -7.57 -11.80 10.57
CA ILE A 132 -7.81 -10.44 11.06
C ILE A 132 -8.75 -10.48 12.27
N GLN A 133 -9.84 -11.26 12.19
CA GLN A 133 -10.78 -11.42 13.29
C GLN A 133 -10.10 -12.03 14.52
N GLU A 134 -9.24 -13.04 14.30
CA GLU A 134 -8.49 -13.68 15.39
C GLU A 134 -7.47 -12.73 16.02
N PHE A 135 -6.79 -11.91 15.21
CA PHE A 135 -5.89 -10.86 15.71
C PHE A 135 -6.65 -9.87 16.60
N VAL A 136 -7.82 -9.40 16.13
CA VAL A 136 -8.67 -8.47 16.89
C VAL A 136 -9.18 -9.11 18.18
N ARG A 137 -9.54 -10.40 18.16
CA ARG A 137 -10.03 -11.15 19.30
C ARG A 137 -8.96 -11.39 20.36
N VAL A 138 -7.78 -11.84 19.94
CA VAL A 138 -6.67 -12.22 20.83
C VAL A 138 -6.00 -11.02 21.45
N LYS A 139 -6.00 -9.87 20.76
CA LYS A 139 -5.31 -8.63 21.18
C LYS A 139 -3.85 -8.90 21.54
N PRO A 140 -3.04 -9.39 20.58
CA PRO A 140 -1.66 -9.75 20.85
C PRO A 140 -0.84 -8.55 21.29
N GLU A 141 0.23 -8.81 22.03
CA GLU A 141 1.24 -7.78 22.27
C GLU A 141 1.93 -7.41 20.95
N ILE A 142 1.96 -6.12 20.63
CA ILE A 142 2.45 -5.61 19.36
C ILE A 142 3.82 -4.96 19.59
N SER A 143 4.78 -5.30 18.74
CA SER A 143 6.11 -4.65 18.76
C SER A 143 5.97 -3.15 18.52
N GLY A 144 6.75 -2.35 19.26
CA GLY A 144 6.75 -0.89 19.11
C GLY A 144 7.14 -0.43 17.72
N TYR A 145 6.35 0.45 17.14
CA TYR A 145 6.61 1.15 15.88
C TYR A 145 6.59 2.66 16.10
N ASP A 146 7.46 3.37 15.39
CA ASP A 146 7.54 4.83 15.40
C ASP A 146 6.68 5.45 14.29
N VAL A 147 6.50 4.73 13.19
CA VAL A 147 5.75 5.20 12.02
C VAL A 147 4.88 4.07 11.47
N LEU A 148 3.63 4.38 11.17
CA LEU A 148 2.71 3.54 10.42
C LEU A 148 2.41 4.19 9.08
N VAL A 149 2.67 3.49 7.99
CA VAL A 149 2.28 3.88 6.63
C VAL A 149 1.16 2.97 6.16
N ILE A 150 0.03 3.56 5.80
CA ILE A 150 -1.14 2.89 5.25
C ILE A 150 -1.26 3.26 3.78
N ASP A 151 -1.13 2.26 2.90
CA ASP A 151 -1.31 2.44 1.46
C ASP A 151 -2.70 1.96 1.03
N GLU A 152 -3.32 2.67 0.10
CA GLU A 152 -4.69 2.43 -0.39
C GLU A 152 -5.73 2.46 0.75
N TYR A 153 -5.72 3.54 1.56
CA TYR A 153 -6.62 3.66 2.72
C TYR A 153 -8.11 3.62 2.36
N GLN A 154 -8.47 3.89 1.11
CA GLN A 154 -9.87 3.82 0.64
C GLN A 154 -10.45 2.39 0.71
N ASP A 155 -9.61 1.37 0.75
CA ASP A 155 -10.00 -0.04 0.80
C ASP A 155 -10.10 -0.60 2.22
N ILE A 156 -10.01 0.25 3.27
CA ILE A 156 -10.14 -0.18 4.66
C ILE A 156 -11.58 -0.62 4.92
N GLU A 157 -11.73 -1.85 5.43
CA GLU A 157 -12.97 -2.42 5.93
C GLU A 157 -12.99 -2.39 7.47
N GLN A 158 -14.17 -2.67 8.08
CA GLN A 158 -14.33 -2.58 9.53
C GLN A 158 -13.30 -3.42 10.31
N GLU A 159 -13.06 -4.65 9.89
CA GLU A 159 -12.09 -5.53 10.56
C GLU A 159 -10.65 -4.99 10.50
N LEU A 160 -10.29 -4.36 9.37
CA LEU A 160 -8.99 -3.71 9.22
C LEU A 160 -8.90 -2.44 10.07
N ALA A 161 -9.98 -1.69 10.19
CA ALA A 161 -10.06 -0.54 11.07
C ALA A 161 -9.86 -0.94 12.55
N ASP A 162 -10.52 -2.01 13.00
CA ASP A 162 -10.38 -2.55 14.36
C ASP A 162 -8.93 -3.01 14.64
N MET A 163 -8.29 -3.65 13.66
CA MET A 163 -6.88 -4.03 13.75
C MET A 163 -5.96 -2.81 13.83
N LEU A 164 -6.19 -1.79 13.01
CA LEU A 164 -5.41 -0.54 13.01
C LEU A 164 -5.54 0.20 14.35
N GLU A 165 -6.73 0.25 14.94
CA GLU A 165 -6.96 0.85 16.26
C GLU A 165 -6.17 0.11 17.36
N GLN A 166 -6.05 -1.21 17.30
CA GLN A 166 -5.21 -1.95 18.23
C GLN A 166 -3.73 -1.64 18.06
N ILE A 167 -3.26 -1.55 16.80
CA ILE A 167 -1.86 -1.16 16.51
C ILE A 167 -1.58 0.24 17.06
N LYS A 168 -2.48 1.20 16.86
CA LYS A 168 -2.35 2.56 17.36
C LYS A 168 -2.37 2.62 18.89
N ALA A 169 -3.29 1.89 19.53
CA ALA A 169 -3.39 1.84 20.99
C ALA A 169 -2.11 1.30 21.64
N ALA A 170 -1.45 0.32 21.01
CA ALA A 170 -0.17 -0.22 21.46
C ALA A 170 1.01 0.76 21.20
N ASN A 171 0.85 1.75 20.32
CA ASN A 171 1.88 2.70 19.91
C ASN A 171 1.35 4.15 19.93
N PRO A 172 1.03 4.71 21.11
CA PRO A 172 0.30 5.99 21.22
C PRO A 172 1.04 7.22 20.71
N LYS A 173 2.36 7.11 20.50
CA LYS A 173 3.20 8.19 19.95
C LYS A 173 3.57 7.94 18.47
N MET A 174 3.02 6.90 17.87
CA MET A 174 3.33 6.53 16.50
C MET A 174 2.78 7.57 15.53
N GLN A 175 3.64 8.03 14.63
CA GLN A 175 3.25 8.85 13.49
C GLN A 175 2.44 8.00 12.51
N ILE A 176 1.36 8.56 11.95
CA ILE A 176 0.50 7.86 11.00
C ILE A 176 0.48 8.60 9.67
N ILE A 177 0.76 7.88 8.60
CA ILE A 177 0.76 8.38 7.23
C ILE A 177 -0.21 7.53 6.41
N ALA A 178 -1.29 8.11 5.93
CA ALA A 178 -2.28 7.45 5.09
C ALA A 178 -2.20 7.99 3.66
N VAL A 179 -2.03 7.11 2.69
CA VAL A 179 -1.94 7.46 1.26
C VAL A 179 -2.97 6.65 0.50
N GLY A 180 -3.78 7.28 -0.34
CA GLY A 180 -4.81 6.60 -1.11
C GLY A 180 -5.54 7.52 -2.06
N ASP A 181 -6.61 7.00 -2.64
CA ASP A 181 -7.47 7.70 -3.59
C ASP A 181 -8.91 7.22 -3.44
N MET A 182 -9.76 8.05 -2.85
CA MET A 182 -11.17 7.69 -2.60
C MET A 182 -11.93 7.39 -3.90
N GLU A 183 -11.51 7.97 -5.03
CA GLU A 183 -12.12 7.74 -6.34
C GLU A 183 -11.76 6.37 -6.93
N GLN A 184 -10.71 5.72 -6.41
CA GLN A 184 -10.32 4.36 -6.80
C GLN A 184 -10.94 3.26 -5.93
N LYS A 185 -11.87 3.60 -5.04
CA LYS A 185 -12.59 2.62 -4.23
C LYS A 185 -13.38 1.67 -5.12
N ILE A 186 -12.99 0.40 -5.15
CA ILE A 186 -13.58 -0.61 -6.05
C ILE A 186 -14.85 -1.24 -5.45
N TYR A 187 -14.98 -1.25 -4.13
CA TYR A 187 -16.06 -1.96 -3.45
C TYR A 187 -16.89 -1.05 -2.53
N ASP A 188 -18.14 -0.81 -2.89
CA ASP A 188 -19.14 -0.16 -2.02
C ASP A 188 -19.71 -1.09 -0.92
N LYS A 189 -19.08 -2.24 -0.70
CA LYS A 189 -19.59 -3.26 0.22
C LYS A 189 -19.29 -3.00 1.69
N THR A 190 -18.50 -1.98 2.00
CA THR A 190 -18.17 -1.70 3.39
C THR A 190 -19.21 -0.79 4.02
N THR A 191 -19.69 -1.16 5.20
CA THR A 191 -20.53 -0.31 6.05
C THR A 191 -19.71 0.79 6.75
N LEU A 192 -18.38 0.77 6.64
CA LEU A 192 -17.47 1.71 7.26
C LEU A 192 -17.47 3.04 6.49
N ASP A 193 -17.72 4.13 7.19
CA ASP A 193 -17.35 5.46 6.72
C ASP A 193 -15.82 5.62 6.80
N VAL A 194 -15.15 5.26 5.69
CA VAL A 194 -13.67 5.26 5.62
C VAL A 194 -13.10 6.64 5.88
N LYS A 195 -13.73 7.70 5.34
CA LYS A 195 -13.27 9.08 5.52
C LYS A 195 -13.35 9.49 6.98
N GLY A 196 -14.51 9.30 7.61
CA GLY A 196 -14.70 9.59 9.03
C GLY A 196 -13.79 8.76 9.93
N PHE A 197 -13.55 7.49 9.58
CA PHE A 197 -12.59 6.65 10.29
C PHE A 197 -11.17 7.22 10.18
N VAL A 198 -10.68 7.52 8.99
CA VAL A 198 -9.31 8.00 8.76
C VAL A 198 -9.08 9.35 9.44
N ASP A 199 -10.04 10.28 9.37
CA ASP A 199 -9.98 11.57 10.05
C ASP A 199 -9.79 11.40 11.57
N LYS A 200 -10.61 10.54 12.18
CA LYS A 200 -10.52 10.23 13.61
C LYS A 200 -9.23 9.46 13.96
N PHE A 201 -8.82 8.54 13.11
CA PHE A 201 -7.66 7.69 13.32
C PHE A 201 -6.35 8.49 13.24
N LEU A 202 -6.23 9.42 12.31
CA LEU A 202 -5.08 10.32 12.19
C LEU A 202 -5.03 11.34 13.34
N GLY A 203 -6.18 11.84 13.79
CA GLY A 203 -6.28 12.91 14.77
C GLY A 203 -5.89 14.26 14.17
N GLU A 204 -4.88 14.94 14.71
CA GLU A 204 -4.31 16.14 14.10
C GLU A 204 -3.35 15.74 12.99
N TYR A 205 -3.56 16.23 11.76
CA TYR A 205 -2.79 15.83 10.58
C TYR A 205 -2.72 16.92 9.52
N GLU A 206 -1.72 16.80 8.64
CA GLU A 206 -1.57 17.61 7.44
C GLU A 206 -2.23 16.91 6.24
N THR A 207 -2.96 17.67 5.42
CA THR A 207 -3.54 17.16 4.17
C THR A 207 -2.68 17.54 2.99
N LEU A 208 -2.39 16.57 2.12
CA LEU A 208 -1.67 16.76 0.87
C LEU A 208 -2.44 16.16 -0.30
N GLN A 209 -2.24 16.71 -1.48
CA GLN A 209 -2.73 16.17 -2.73
C GLN A 209 -1.57 15.82 -3.66
N PHE A 210 -1.67 14.67 -4.35
CA PHE A 210 -0.82 14.34 -5.49
C PHE A 210 -1.67 14.43 -6.73
N THR A 211 -1.51 15.51 -7.49
CA THR A 211 -2.31 15.81 -8.69
C THR A 211 -1.60 15.39 -9.98
N LYS A 212 -0.26 15.29 -9.98
CA LYS A 212 0.52 14.88 -11.14
C LYS A 212 0.35 13.41 -11.46
N CYS A 213 -0.17 13.09 -12.63
CA CYS A 213 -0.35 11.74 -13.13
C CYS A 213 0.78 11.37 -14.11
N PHE A 214 1.64 10.42 -13.71
CA PHE A 214 2.75 9.92 -14.54
C PHE A 214 2.38 8.73 -15.42
N ARG A 215 1.13 8.27 -15.35
CA ARG A 215 0.65 7.09 -16.09
C ARG A 215 -0.16 7.47 -17.32
N LEU A 216 -1.04 8.45 -17.20
CA LEU A 216 -1.98 8.83 -18.24
C LEU A 216 -1.44 9.98 -19.09
N SER A 217 -1.94 10.09 -20.32
CA SER A 217 -1.75 11.27 -21.16
C SER A 217 -2.52 12.48 -20.63
N LYS A 218 -2.18 13.67 -21.09
CA LYS A 218 -2.81 14.93 -20.65
C LYS A 218 -4.31 14.95 -20.90
N ASP A 219 -4.73 14.54 -22.08
CA ASP A 219 -6.14 14.50 -22.50
C ASP A 219 -6.95 13.49 -21.70
N LEU A 220 -6.43 12.27 -21.48
CA LEU A 220 -7.10 11.24 -20.70
C LEU A 220 -7.18 11.62 -19.21
N ALA A 221 -6.12 12.17 -18.65
CA ALA A 221 -6.10 12.70 -17.29
C ALA A 221 -7.13 13.80 -17.08
N ALA A 222 -7.21 14.75 -18.02
CA ALA A 222 -8.20 15.82 -17.98
C ALA A 222 -9.65 15.30 -18.12
N MET A 223 -9.88 14.25 -18.92
CA MET A 223 -11.18 13.59 -19.03
C MET A 223 -11.60 12.96 -17.70
N LEU A 224 -10.73 12.16 -17.09
CA LEU A 224 -11.00 11.53 -15.79
C LEU A 224 -11.17 12.57 -14.68
N GLY A 225 -10.38 13.64 -14.69
CA GLY A 225 -10.51 14.73 -13.73
C GLY A 225 -11.88 15.38 -13.75
N ARG A 226 -12.47 15.53 -14.95
CA ARG A 226 -13.86 16.04 -15.09
C ARG A 226 -14.93 15.06 -14.57
N VAL A 227 -14.71 13.76 -14.81
CA VAL A 227 -15.65 12.70 -14.36
C VAL A 227 -15.63 12.58 -12.83
N TRP A 228 -14.47 12.69 -12.21
CA TRP A 228 -14.30 12.54 -10.76
C TRP A 228 -14.30 13.86 -9.99
N GLU A 229 -14.50 14.98 -10.68
CA GLU A 229 -14.42 16.33 -10.08
C GLU A 229 -13.13 16.54 -9.29
N LYS A 230 -12.03 15.97 -9.80
CA LYS A 230 -10.72 15.92 -9.16
C LYS A 230 -9.63 16.49 -10.09
N GLN A 231 -8.68 17.21 -9.51
CA GLN A 231 -7.53 17.67 -10.29
C GLN A 231 -6.60 16.50 -10.61
N ILE A 232 -6.41 16.24 -11.91
CA ILE A 232 -5.48 15.23 -12.44
C ILE A 232 -4.68 15.85 -13.58
N ASP A 233 -3.40 16.10 -13.31
CA ASP A 233 -2.49 16.77 -14.24
C ASP A 233 -1.60 15.72 -14.95
N GLY A 234 -2.03 15.23 -16.11
CA GLY A 234 -1.25 14.28 -16.91
C GLY A 234 0.05 14.92 -17.39
N VAL A 235 1.17 14.22 -17.26
CA VAL A 235 2.49 14.70 -17.69
C VAL A 235 2.92 14.13 -19.06
N ASN A 236 2.27 13.05 -19.51
CA ASN A 236 2.60 12.40 -20.78
C ASN A 236 1.95 13.12 -21.97
N GLU A 237 2.52 12.91 -23.17
CA GLU A 237 1.93 13.40 -24.41
C GLU A 237 0.48 12.90 -24.60
N ASN A 238 -0.29 13.63 -25.37
CA ASN A 238 -1.65 13.22 -25.70
C ASN A 238 -1.63 11.89 -26.47
N CYS A 239 -2.65 11.07 -26.22
CA CYS A 239 -2.81 9.77 -26.89
C CYS A 239 -4.06 9.76 -27.75
N ILE A 240 -4.10 8.83 -28.68
CA ILE A 240 -5.32 8.51 -29.44
C ILE A 240 -6.13 7.53 -28.58
N VAL A 241 -7.39 7.89 -28.32
CA VAL A 241 -8.35 7.02 -27.64
C VAL A 241 -9.33 6.51 -28.68
N GLU A 242 -9.36 5.19 -28.87
CA GLU A 242 -10.27 4.53 -29.80
C GLU A 242 -11.27 3.69 -29.02
N GLU A 243 -12.57 3.80 -29.36
CA GLU A 243 -13.58 2.87 -28.90
C GLU A 243 -13.47 1.57 -29.72
N MET A 244 -13.29 0.46 -29.01
CA MET A 244 -13.26 -0.87 -29.62
C MET A 244 -14.30 -1.77 -28.93
N ASP A 245 -14.95 -2.63 -29.72
CA ASP A 245 -15.70 -3.73 -29.15
C ASP A 245 -14.77 -4.78 -28.53
N LYS A 246 -15.34 -5.67 -27.71
CA LYS A 246 -14.57 -6.65 -26.94
C LYS A 246 -13.75 -7.60 -27.83
N ASP A 247 -14.27 -7.96 -29.00
CA ASP A 247 -13.63 -8.92 -29.89
C ASP A 247 -12.45 -8.26 -30.61
N SER A 248 -12.63 -7.01 -31.06
CA SER A 248 -11.55 -6.20 -31.66
C SER A 248 -10.38 -5.93 -30.71
N VAL A 249 -10.64 -5.77 -29.40
CA VAL A 249 -9.58 -5.61 -28.41
C VAL A 249 -8.73 -6.87 -28.26
N VAL A 250 -9.34 -8.06 -28.37
CA VAL A 250 -8.61 -9.34 -28.27
C VAL A 250 -7.69 -9.56 -29.48
N GLU A 251 -8.08 -9.10 -30.67
CA GLU A 251 -7.22 -9.15 -31.85
C GLU A 251 -6.06 -8.17 -31.81
N PHE A 252 -6.20 -7.07 -31.06
CA PHE A 252 -5.18 -6.03 -30.94
C PHE A 252 -4.10 -6.35 -29.89
N LEU A 253 -4.40 -7.17 -28.88
CA LEU A 253 -3.49 -7.58 -27.80
C LEU A 253 -2.66 -8.80 -28.16
#